data_2d159b493a2b955fcbc2e80c76482d3f
#
_entry.id   2d159b493a2b955fcbc2e80c76482d3f
#
_cell.length_a   1.000
_cell.length_b   1.000
_cell.length_c   1.000
_cell.angle_alpha   90.00
_cell.angle_beta   90.00
_cell.angle_gamma   90.00
#
_symmetry.space_group_name_H-M   'P 1'
#
loop_
_entity.id
_entity.type
_entity.pdbx_description
1 polymer ?
#
loop_
_entity_poly.entity_id
_entity_poly.type
_entity_poly.pdbx_seq_one_letter_code
_entity_poly.pdbx_strand_id
1 'polypeptide(L)'
;MFKIVPMINTDGVIIGNYRTSMAGNDLNRRYYKPDFRIHPSVCAIKQLASDLIYGPDEETKKSNRDEPVTQNEDILAFVDMHGHSRKKNVFIYGPQEPLHSDKYLKMRVIPKLIAEET
;
A
#
# COMPACT_ATOMS: atom_id res chain seq x y z
N MET A 1 -12.69 9.27 4.59
CA MET A 1 -11.47 10.11 4.83
C MET A 1 -10.32 9.55 4.01
N PHE A 2 -9.49 10.42 3.40
CA PHE A 2 -8.27 9.98 2.69
C PHE A 2 -7.05 10.14 3.60
N LYS A 3 -6.16 9.15 3.57
CA LYS A 3 -4.80 9.23 4.11
C LYS A 3 -3.84 9.23 2.93
N ILE A 4 -3.08 10.29 2.76
CA ILE A 4 -2.19 10.47 1.59
C ILE A 4 -0.76 10.57 2.08
N VAL A 5 0.11 9.71 1.52
CA VAL A 5 1.57 9.78 1.68
C VAL A 5 2.15 10.25 0.35
N PRO A 6 2.45 11.55 0.21
CA PRO A 6 2.77 12.13 -1.10
C PRO A 6 4.13 11.69 -1.65
N MET A 7 5.05 11.28 -0.77
CA MET A 7 6.42 10.94 -1.16
C MET A 7 7.02 9.92 -0.21
N ILE A 8 7.29 8.72 -0.70
CA ILE A 8 7.88 7.63 0.11
C ILE A 8 9.41 7.69 0.07
N ASN A 9 9.98 7.93 -1.12
CA ASN A 9 11.43 8.00 -1.33
C ASN A 9 11.90 9.45 -1.38
N THR A 10 11.82 10.16 -0.26
CA THR A 10 12.26 11.57 -0.14
C THR A 10 13.73 11.74 -0.49
N ASP A 11 14.58 10.82 -0.04
CA ASP A 11 16.02 10.84 -0.29
C ASP A 11 16.34 10.72 -1.78
N GLY A 12 15.69 9.78 -2.44
CA GLY A 12 15.87 9.58 -3.88
C GLY A 12 15.44 10.80 -4.68
N VAL A 13 14.36 11.46 -4.29
CA VAL A 13 13.89 12.69 -4.95
C VAL A 13 14.90 13.82 -4.78
N ILE A 14 15.42 14.03 -3.57
CA ILE A 14 16.39 15.11 -3.27
C ILE A 14 17.70 14.89 -4.04
N ILE A 15 18.19 13.64 -4.11
CA ILE A 15 19.46 13.29 -4.78
C ILE A 15 19.31 13.17 -6.30
N GLY A 16 18.08 12.99 -6.79
CA GLY A 16 17.81 12.75 -8.20
C GLY A 16 17.88 11.27 -8.60
N ASN A 17 17.66 10.35 -7.66
CA ASN A 17 17.58 8.93 -7.95
C ASN A 17 16.10 8.51 -8.13
N TYR A 18 15.77 8.01 -9.29
CA TYR A 18 14.38 7.67 -9.62
C TYR A 18 13.86 6.41 -8.91
N ARG A 19 14.72 5.59 -8.31
CA ARG A 19 14.29 4.29 -7.80
C ARG A 19 14.73 3.99 -6.37
N THR A 20 16.01 4.18 -6.04
CA THR A 20 16.56 3.76 -4.77
C THR A 20 16.60 4.88 -3.74
N SER A 21 16.50 4.52 -2.45
CA SER A 21 16.83 5.40 -1.33
C SER A 21 18.32 5.62 -1.22
N MET A 22 18.78 6.46 -0.28
CA MET A 22 20.22 6.66 0.03
C MET A 22 20.93 5.36 0.38
N ALA A 23 20.23 4.41 0.99
CA ALA A 23 20.77 3.08 1.30
C ALA A 23 20.86 2.14 0.08
N GLY A 24 20.61 2.62 -1.13
CA GLY A 24 20.65 1.82 -2.36
C GLY A 24 19.52 0.82 -2.49
N ASN A 25 18.45 0.95 -1.70
CA ASN A 25 17.35 0.01 -1.69
C ASN A 25 16.12 0.53 -2.46
N ASP A 26 15.53 -0.34 -3.27
CA ASP A 26 14.16 -0.16 -3.77
C ASP A 26 13.18 -0.36 -2.61
N LEU A 27 12.59 0.74 -2.14
CA LEU A 27 11.70 0.73 -0.97
C LEU A 27 10.46 -0.14 -1.19
N ASN A 28 9.98 -0.24 -2.43
CA ASN A 28 8.83 -1.09 -2.76
C ASN A 28 9.13 -2.60 -2.71
N ARG A 29 10.36 -3.01 -2.44
CA ARG A 29 10.78 -4.39 -2.16
C ARG A 29 11.06 -4.64 -0.69
N ARG A 30 10.77 -3.67 0.19
CA ARG A 30 11.13 -3.73 1.62
C ARG A 30 9.95 -3.85 2.57
N TYR A 31 8.72 -3.92 2.09
CA TYR A 31 7.53 -4.03 2.92
C TYR A 31 7.47 -5.31 3.77
N TYR A 32 8.04 -6.42 3.32
CA TYR A 32 8.00 -7.68 4.08
C TYR A 32 8.76 -7.59 5.40
N LYS A 33 10.01 -7.12 5.37
CA LYS A 33 10.89 -6.97 6.54
C LYS A 33 11.65 -5.65 6.48
N PRO A 34 11.02 -4.50 6.73
CA PRO A 34 11.74 -3.23 6.76
C PRO A 34 12.58 -3.12 8.03
N ASP A 35 13.78 -2.56 7.92
CA ASP A 35 14.58 -2.13 9.06
C ASP A 35 14.35 -0.64 9.29
N PHE A 36 13.96 -0.27 10.51
CA PHE A 36 13.62 1.11 10.84
C PHE A 36 14.77 2.11 10.60
N ARG A 37 16.01 1.66 10.73
CA ARG A 37 17.20 2.53 10.55
C ARG A 37 17.48 2.87 9.09
N ILE A 38 17.11 2.00 8.17
CA ILE A 38 17.40 2.15 6.73
C ILE A 38 16.15 2.26 5.85
N HIS A 39 14.97 1.94 6.38
CA HIS A 39 13.69 2.03 5.67
C HIS A 39 12.61 2.72 6.53
N PRO A 40 12.89 3.91 7.13
CA PRO A 40 11.98 4.51 8.09
C PRO A 40 10.61 4.85 7.49
N SER A 41 10.55 5.33 6.24
CA SER A 41 9.31 5.64 5.55
C SER A 41 8.42 4.40 5.34
N VAL A 42 9.02 3.27 4.98
CA VAL A 42 8.29 1.99 4.84
C VAL A 42 7.75 1.51 6.17
N CYS A 43 8.55 1.63 7.24
CA CYS A 43 8.10 1.29 8.59
C CYS A 43 6.93 2.17 9.04
N ALA A 44 7.00 3.48 8.79
CA ALA A 44 5.92 4.41 9.12
C ALA A 44 4.61 4.10 8.36
N ILE A 45 4.69 3.76 7.07
CA ILE A 45 3.51 3.36 6.29
C ILE A 45 2.92 2.06 6.81
N LYS A 46 3.76 1.07 7.13
CA LYS A 46 3.28 -0.20 7.71
C LYS A 46 2.62 0.02 9.07
N GLN A 47 3.19 0.90 9.90
CA GLN A 47 2.61 1.25 11.18
C GLN A 47 1.25 1.93 11.00
N LEU A 48 1.17 2.94 10.12
CA LEU A 48 -0.09 3.62 9.80
C LEU A 48 -1.17 2.63 9.31
N ALA A 49 -0.82 1.73 8.40
CA ALA A 49 -1.74 0.71 7.92
C ALA A 49 -2.18 -0.24 9.04
N SER A 50 -1.24 -0.65 9.90
CA SER A 50 -1.54 -1.49 11.07
C SER A 50 -2.49 -0.79 12.05
N ASP A 51 -2.26 0.48 12.33
CA ASP A 51 -3.09 1.28 13.25
C ASP A 51 -4.52 1.46 12.69
N LEU A 52 -4.64 1.61 11.39
CA LEU A 52 -5.94 1.71 10.73
C LEU A 52 -6.71 0.38 10.69
N ILE A 53 -6.01 -0.75 10.60
CA ILE A 53 -6.62 -2.08 10.50
C ILE A 53 -6.93 -2.65 11.89
N TYR A 54 -6.01 -2.55 12.81
CA TYR A 54 -6.05 -3.24 14.11
C TYR A 54 -6.24 -2.33 15.31
N GLY A 55 -6.18 -1.01 15.13
CA GLY A 55 -6.17 -0.02 16.20
C GLY A 55 -4.75 0.45 16.56
N PRO A 56 -4.64 1.57 17.30
CA PRO A 56 -3.37 2.24 17.53
C PRO A 56 -2.50 1.59 18.62
N ASP A 57 -3.11 0.86 19.56
CA ASP A 57 -2.40 0.26 20.69
C ASP A 57 -2.09 -1.23 20.48
N GLU A 58 -1.07 -1.73 21.19
CA GLU A 58 -0.60 -3.11 21.05
C GLU A 58 -1.59 -4.14 21.62
N GLU A 59 -2.44 -3.76 22.57
CA GLU A 59 -3.47 -4.65 23.13
C GLU A 59 -4.58 -4.88 22.11
N THR A 60 -5.08 -3.82 21.50
CA THR A 60 -6.07 -3.87 20.42
C THR A 60 -5.54 -4.64 19.21
N LYS A 61 -4.28 -4.42 18.84
CA LYS A 61 -3.64 -5.16 17.74
C LYS A 61 -3.55 -6.65 18.01
N LYS A 62 -3.25 -7.08 19.23
CA LYS A 62 -3.19 -8.50 19.60
C LYS A 62 -4.56 -9.14 19.58
N SER A 63 -5.56 -8.48 20.17
CA SER A 63 -6.93 -8.96 20.20
C SER A 63 -7.50 -9.17 18.79
N ASN A 64 -7.19 -8.27 17.86
CA ASN A 64 -7.74 -8.30 16.50
C ASN A 64 -6.96 -9.21 15.54
N ARG A 65 -5.78 -9.76 15.93
CA ARG A 65 -5.00 -10.66 15.06
C ARG A 65 -5.59 -12.07 14.96
N ASP A 66 -6.27 -12.53 15.99
CA ASP A 66 -6.83 -13.88 16.08
C ASP A 66 -8.25 -13.96 15.48
N GLU A 67 -8.90 -12.84 15.24
CA GLU A 67 -10.13 -12.79 14.47
C GLU A 67 -9.83 -12.48 12.99
N PRO A 68 -10.53 -13.12 12.06
CA PRO A 68 -10.43 -12.69 10.66
C PRO A 68 -10.83 -11.22 10.60
N VAL A 69 -9.94 -10.37 10.12
CA VAL A 69 -10.14 -8.92 9.94
C VAL A 69 -11.29 -8.70 8.95
N THR A 70 -12.49 -9.02 9.41
CA THR A 70 -13.68 -8.95 8.57
C THR A 70 -14.34 -7.59 8.61
N GLN A 71 -13.90 -6.66 9.45
CA GLN A 71 -14.74 -5.49 9.70
C GLN A 71 -14.03 -4.21 10.16
N ASN A 72 -12.88 -3.88 9.67
CA ASN A 72 -12.63 -2.46 9.61
C ASN A 72 -13.22 -1.96 8.27
N GLU A 73 -14.52 -1.73 8.29
CA GLU A 73 -15.28 -1.15 7.16
C GLU A 73 -14.73 0.21 6.73
N ASP A 74 -13.76 0.74 7.47
CA ASP A 74 -13.15 2.04 7.29
C ASP A 74 -12.06 2.07 6.20
N ILE A 75 -11.50 0.92 5.79
CA ILE A 75 -10.49 0.87 4.73
C ILE A 75 -11.08 0.32 3.43
N LEU A 76 -11.49 1.22 2.57
CA LEU A 76 -12.03 0.86 1.26
C LEU A 76 -10.94 0.34 0.31
N ALA A 77 -9.78 0.99 0.28
CA ALA A 77 -8.70 0.64 -0.63
C ALA A 77 -7.35 1.15 -0.14
N PHE A 78 -6.29 0.42 -0.46
CA PHE A 78 -4.91 0.87 -0.44
C PHE A 78 -4.42 1.03 -1.87
N VAL A 79 -4.02 2.24 -2.25
CA VAL A 79 -3.58 2.57 -3.59
C VAL A 79 -2.13 3.01 -3.56
N ASP A 80 -1.28 2.31 -4.31
CA ASP A 80 0.11 2.66 -4.54
C ASP A 80 0.26 3.21 -5.96
N MET A 81 0.60 4.49 -6.08
CA MET A 81 0.68 5.19 -7.37
C MET A 81 2.11 5.16 -7.89
N HIS A 82 2.30 4.51 -9.01
CA HIS A 82 3.60 4.30 -9.64
C HIS A 82 3.74 4.93 -11.03
N GLY A 83 4.95 5.41 -11.34
CA GLY A 83 5.40 5.50 -12.73
C GLY A 83 5.73 4.12 -13.30
N HIS A 84 5.62 3.96 -14.62
CA HIS A 84 5.98 2.72 -15.30
C HIS A 84 6.79 2.96 -16.57
N SER A 85 7.89 2.19 -16.77
CA SER A 85 8.83 2.40 -17.86
C SER A 85 8.38 1.86 -19.22
N ARG A 86 7.46 0.89 -19.25
CA ARG A 86 7.05 0.19 -20.49
C ARG A 86 5.60 0.45 -20.89
N LYS A 87 4.68 0.46 -19.90
CA LYS A 87 3.27 0.70 -20.17
C LYS A 87 2.99 2.20 -20.16
N LYS A 88 2.24 2.64 -21.16
CA LYS A 88 1.72 4.01 -21.27
C LYS A 88 0.30 4.07 -20.74
N ASN A 89 -0.17 5.28 -20.51
CA ASN A 89 -1.51 5.57 -20.00
C ASN A 89 -1.76 5.05 -18.57
N VAL A 90 -3.01 5.04 -18.16
CA VAL A 90 -3.44 4.54 -16.84
C VAL A 90 -3.71 3.05 -16.93
N PHE A 91 -3.16 2.30 -16.00
CA PHE A 91 -3.43 0.87 -15.83
C PHE A 91 -3.27 0.50 -14.36
N ILE A 92 -3.86 -0.61 -13.94
CA ILE A 92 -3.90 -1.02 -12.54
C ILE A 92 -3.38 -2.46 -12.43
N TYR A 93 -2.55 -2.70 -11.41
CA TYR A 93 -2.23 -4.03 -10.90
C TYR A 93 -3.03 -4.26 -9.62
N GLY A 94 -3.59 -5.44 -9.48
CA GLY A 94 -4.29 -5.87 -8.28
C GLY A 94 -3.75 -7.19 -7.76
N PRO A 95 -4.15 -7.61 -6.54
CA PRO A 95 -3.85 -8.94 -6.02
C PRO A 95 -4.36 -10.03 -6.96
N GLN A 96 -3.73 -11.20 -6.92
CA GLN A 96 -4.20 -12.36 -7.64
C GLN A 96 -5.19 -13.13 -6.76
N GLU A 97 -6.44 -13.20 -7.18
CA GLU A 97 -7.50 -13.93 -6.52
C GLU A 97 -8.13 -14.96 -7.46
N PRO A 98 -8.68 -16.07 -6.96
CA PRO A 98 -9.37 -17.04 -7.79
C PRO A 98 -10.50 -16.42 -8.59
N LEU A 99 -10.59 -16.81 -9.85
CA LEU A 99 -11.63 -16.33 -10.78
C LEU A 99 -13.02 -16.58 -10.18
N HIS A 100 -13.91 -15.59 -10.25
CA HIS A 100 -15.28 -15.64 -9.72
C HIS A 100 -15.42 -15.71 -8.19
N SER A 101 -14.34 -15.54 -7.41
CA SER A 101 -14.49 -15.33 -5.97
C SER A 101 -15.08 -13.94 -5.69
N ASP A 102 -15.74 -13.79 -4.53
CA ASP A 102 -16.25 -12.47 -4.11
C ASP A 102 -15.13 -11.43 -4.03
N LYS A 103 -13.95 -11.83 -3.57
CA LYS A 103 -12.77 -10.96 -3.53
C LYS A 103 -12.34 -10.53 -4.92
N TYR A 104 -12.33 -11.45 -5.89
CA TYR A 104 -12.01 -11.16 -7.28
C TYR A 104 -12.96 -10.10 -7.87
N LEU A 105 -14.23 -10.18 -7.59
CA LEU A 105 -15.22 -9.20 -8.05
C LEU A 105 -15.03 -7.85 -7.36
N LYS A 106 -14.91 -7.83 -6.03
CA LYS A 106 -14.76 -6.61 -5.23
C LYS A 106 -13.52 -5.80 -5.64
N MET A 107 -12.37 -6.44 -5.86
CA MET A 107 -11.14 -5.74 -6.25
C MET A 107 -11.20 -5.12 -7.66
N ARG A 108 -12.15 -5.49 -8.51
CA ARG A 108 -12.34 -4.93 -9.85
C ARG A 108 -13.31 -3.76 -9.91
N VAL A 109 -14.04 -3.50 -8.85
CA VAL A 109 -15.03 -2.40 -8.83
C VAL A 109 -14.36 -1.05 -9.05
N ILE A 110 -13.33 -0.73 -8.27
CA ILE A 110 -12.61 0.56 -8.41
C ILE A 110 -11.96 0.70 -9.78
N PRO A 111 -11.18 -0.27 -10.29
CA PRO A 111 -10.65 -0.21 -11.66
C PRO A 111 -11.72 -0.01 -12.74
N LYS A 112 -12.85 -0.66 -12.60
CA LYS A 112 -13.97 -0.52 -13.54
C LYS A 112 -14.54 0.90 -13.51
N LEU A 113 -14.82 1.44 -12.32
CA LEU A 113 -15.34 2.81 -12.18
C LEU A 113 -14.38 3.85 -12.77
N ILE A 114 -13.07 3.70 -12.52
CA ILE A 114 -12.06 4.60 -13.12
C ILE A 114 -12.08 4.51 -14.64
N ALA A 115 -12.22 3.30 -15.20
CA ALA A 115 -12.27 3.12 -16.66
C ALA A 115 -13.56 3.64 -17.31
N GLU A 116 -14.63 3.78 -16.56
CA GLU A 116 -15.90 4.37 -17.04
C GLU A 116 -15.88 5.92 -17.03
N GLU A 117 -15.01 6.52 -16.21
CA GLU A 117 -14.87 7.98 -16.07
C GLU A 117 -13.75 8.58 -16.96
N THR A 118 -12.95 7.75 -17.64
CA THR A 118 -11.83 8.16 -18.51
C THR A 118 -12.11 7.84 -19.97
#